data_559528d3a48eb0a8e11192fbc88e2f83
#
_entry.id   559528d3a48eb0a8e11192fbc88e2f83
#
_cell.length_a   1.000
_cell.length_b   1.000
_cell.length_c   1.000
_cell.angle_alpha   90.00
_cell.angle_beta   90.00
_cell.angle_gamma   90.00
#
_symmetry.space_group_name_H-M   'P 1'
#
loop_
_entity.id
_entity.type
_entity.pdbx_description
1 polymer ?
#
loop_
_entity_poly.entity_id
_entity_poly.type
_entity_poly.pdbx_seq_one_letter_code
_entity_poly.pdbx_strand_id
1 'polypeptide(L)'
;MKKIIYPEKKDWMEILRRPAALNTDTLRNTVKEVLDKVKTEGDKAVREYEERFDKVKLDSLGVTETEIAEAEKEVPIELKAAIMLAQKNIHTFHSSQRFEGKKVQTVPGVTCWQKAVAIEKVGLYIPGGTAPLFSTVLMLATPAQIAGCKEIVLCTPPDKEGKVHPAILYAAKLAGVNKIFKAGGVQAIAAMAYGTESVPKVYKIFGPGNQYVTAAKQQVSLRDVAIDMPAGPSEVEVLADETANPVFVAADLLSQAEHGVDSQAMLITTSEKLMKEVEYEVQRQLALLPRWEIAEKSLASSKLILVRDMDEAIALTNEYAPEHLIIETRDYMEQAERIVNAGSVFLGSLTPESAGDYASGTNHTLPTNGYAKAYSGVSLDSFIRKITFQEINGEGIQNIGPAIEVMAANEQLGAHKNAVTVRLKTV
;
A
#
# COMPACT_ATOMS: atom_id res chain seq x y z
N MET A 1 9.62 2.48 25.37
CA MET A 1 8.17 2.43 25.10
C MET A 1 7.37 3.02 26.26
N LYS A 2 6.23 3.68 25.99
CA LYS A 2 5.34 4.23 27.04
C LYS A 2 4.42 3.11 27.56
N LYS A 3 4.38 2.91 28.89
CA LYS A 3 3.44 1.97 29.52
C LYS A 3 2.13 2.66 29.83
N ILE A 4 1.02 1.99 29.53
CA ILE A 4 -0.35 2.44 29.78
C ILE A 4 -1.11 1.29 30.41
N ILE A 5 -1.70 1.53 31.57
CA ILE A 5 -2.35 0.47 32.36
C ILE A 5 -3.82 0.84 32.51
N TYR A 6 -4.70 -0.06 32.07
CA TYR A 6 -6.17 0.05 32.14
C TYR A 6 -6.70 1.40 31.66
N PRO A 7 -6.43 1.76 30.37
CA PRO A 7 -6.84 3.06 29.84
C PRO A 7 -8.37 3.22 29.86
N GLU A 8 -8.84 4.40 30.22
CA GLU A 8 -10.26 4.71 30.09
C GLU A 8 -10.61 5.08 28.64
N LYS A 9 -11.81 4.71 28.19
CA LYS A 9 -12.25 4.94 26.80
C LYS A 9 -12.17 6.40 26.37
N LYS A 10 -12.36 7.36 27.29
CA LYS A 10 -12.23 8.79 27.00
C LYS A 10 -10.82 9.22 26.59
N ASP A 11 -9.78 8.46 27.01
CA ASP A 11 -8.37 8.76 26.77
C ASP A 11 -7.82 8.07 25.51
N TRP A 12 -8.59 7.16 24.90
CA TRP A 12 -8.15 6.34 23.78
C TRP A 12 -7.68 7.18 22.58
N MET A 13 -8.37 8.25 22.26
CA MET A 13 -8.00 9.12 21.13
C MET A 13 -6.59 9.70 21.28
N GLU A 14 -6.17 10.06 22.50
CA GLU A 14 -4.82 10.54 22.77
C GLU A 14 -3.81 9.40 22.87
N ILE A 15 -4.19 8.30 23.52
CA ILE A 15 -3.36 7.11 23.70
C ILE A 15 -3.01 6.49 22.34
N LEU A 16 -3.97 6.38 21.43
CA LEU A 16 -3.80 5.81 20.12
C LEU A 16 -3.21 6.80 19.10
N ARG A 17 -2.92 8.03 19.53
CA ARG A 17 -2.36 9.04 18.64
C ARG A 17 -1.01 8.58 18.08
N ARG A 18 -0.89 8.73 16.79
CA ARG A 18 0.31 8.45 16.01
C ARG A 18 1.28 9.60 16.06
N PRO A 19 2.58 9.37 15.85
CA PRO A 19 3.53 10.46 15.61
C PRO A 19 2.99 11.38 14.52
N ALA A 20 3.03 12.68 14.76
CA ALA A 20 2.50 13.64 13.79
C ALA A 20 3.32 13.56 12.51
N ALA A 21 2.70 13.16 11.40
CA ALA A 21 3.28 13.40 10.10
C ALA A 21 3.47 14.92 9.93
N LEU A 22 4.67 15.35 9.57
CA LEU A 22 4.99 16.77 9.34
C LEU A 22 4.31 17.28 8.05
N ASN A 23 2.98 17.31 8.04
CA ASN A 23 2.21 17.87 6.94
C ASN A 23 2.04 19.38 7.15
N THR A 24 3.15 20.11 7.12
CA THR A 24 3.18 21.56 7.27
C THR A 24 2.93 22.25 5.93
N ASP A 25 2.45 23.50 5.94
CA ASP A 25 2.32 24.30 4.72
C ASP A 25 3.66 24.46 4.00
N THR A 26 4.76 24.50 4.75
CA THR A 26 6.13 24.52 4.19
C THR A 26 6.41 23.27 3.37
N LEU A 27 6.08 22.07 3.88
CA LEU A 27 6.24 20.83 3.15
C LEU A 27 5.40 20.83 1.85
N ARG A 28 4.14 21.22 1.94
CA ARG A 28 3.24 21.30 0.79
C ARG A 28 3.76 22.25 -0.29
N ASN A 29 4.26 23.40 0.10
CA ASN A 29 4.81 24.39 -0.82
C ASN A 29 6.09 23.89 -1.50
N THR A 30 7.02 23.30 -0.72
CA THR A 30 8.23 22.68 -1.29
C THR A 30 7.91 21.58 -2.30
N VAL A 31 6.95 20.71 -1.97
CA VAL A 31 6.50 19.66 -2.89
C VAL A 31 5.88 20.29 -4.14
N LYS A 32 5.04 21.30 -3.99
CA LYS A 32 4.40 21.99 -5.12
C LYS A 32 5.43 22.61 -6.08
N GLU A 33 6.47 23.23 -5.56
CA GLU A 33 7.56 23.81 -6.38
C GLU A 33 8.23 22.73 -7.26
N VAL A 34 8.51 21.55 -6.69
CA VAL A 34 9.11 20.44 -7.44
C VAL A 34 8.14 19.92 -8.50
N LEU A 35 6.87 19.71 -8.15
CA LEU A 35 5.82 19.26 -9.06
C LEU A 35 5.66 20.21 -10.25
N ASP A 36 5.54 21.51 -9.98
CA ASP A 36 5.35 22.54 -11.00
C ASP A 36 6.58 22.64 -11.93
N LYS A 37 7.79 22.53 -11.38
CA LYS A 37 9.02 22.60 -12.17
C LYS A 37 9.17 21.38 -13.09
N VAL A 38 8.92 20.17 -12.59
CA VAL A 38 8.98 18.95 -13.43
C VAL A 38 7.90 19.01 -14.51
N LYS A 39 6.70 19.48 -14.20
CA LYS A 39 5.61 19.67 -15.18
C LYS A 39 6.00 20.60 -16.32
N THR A 40 6.85 21.59 -16.07
CA THR A 40 7.22 22.62 -17.02
C THR A 40 8.50 22.29 -17.79
N GLU A 41 9.50 21.70 -17.11
CA GLU A 41 10.86 21.51 -17.64
C GLU A 41 11.20 20.04 -17.92
N GLY A 42 10.30 19.09 -17.66
CA GLY A 42 10.45 17.67 -17.97
C GLY A 42 11.71 17.02 -17.38
N ASP A 43 12.39 16.22 -18.18
CA ASP A 43 13.61 15.48 -17.79
C ASP A 43 14.71 16.38 -17.24
N LYS A 44 14.80 17.62 -17.72
CA LYS A 44 15.80 18.57 -17.21
C LYS A 44 15.60 18.83 -15.73
N ALA A 45 14.36 19.11 -15.31
CA ALA A 45 14.05 19.33 -13.90
C ALA A 45 14.28 18.07 -13.06
N VAL A 46 13.92 16.88 -13.58
CA VAL A 46 14.18 15.61 -12.89
C VAL A 46 15.68 15.45 -12.62
N ARG A 47 16.54 15.61 -13.62
CA ARG A 47 18.01 15.51 -13.48
C ARG A 47 18.58 16.54 -12.51
N GLU A 48 18.10 17.78 -12.51
CA GLU A 48 18.53 18.80 -11.56
C GLU A 48 18.17 18.42 -10.10
N TYR A 49 17.02 17.79 -9.89
CA TYR A 49 16.62 17.33 -8.56
C TYR A 49 17.37 16.08 -8.13
N GLU A 50 17.71 15.14 -9.03
CA GLU A 50 18.60 14.03 -8.72
C GLU A 50 19.99 14.51 -8.29
N GLU A 51 20.56 15.51 -9.00
CA GLU A 51 21.82 16.12 -8.60
C GLU A 51 21.72 16.83 -7.24
N ARG A 52 20.59 17.52 -7.00
CA ARG A 52 20.38 18.25 -5.75
C ARG A 52 20.12 17.36 -4.54
N PHE A 53 19.26 16.34 -4.67
CA PHE A 53 18.79 15.52 -3.54
C PHE A 53 19.57 14.23 -3.39
N ASP A 54 19.79 13.51 -4.48
CA ASP A 54 20.47 12.21 -4.48
C ASP A 54 21.95 12.32 -4.76
N LYS A 55 22.46 13.56 -5.05
CA LYS A 55 23.88 13.88 -5.28
C LYS A 55 24.49 13.12 -6.46
N VAL A 56 23.71 12.85 -7.46
CA VAL A 56 24.11 12.12 -8.67
C VAL A 56 23.79 12.91 -9.93
N LYS A 57 24.72 13.01 -10.83
CA LYS A 57 24.56 13.62 -12.15
C LYS A 57 24.27 12.54 -13.17
N LEU A 58 23.11 12.62 -13.81
CA LEU A 58 22.64 11.63 -14.76
C LEU A 58 22.61 12.20 -16.19
N ASP A 59 23.18 11.48 -17.12
CA ASP A 59 23.06 11.77 -18.56
C ASP A 59 21.73 11.26 -19.11
N SER A 60 21.27 10.11 -18.62
CA SER A 60 19.99 9.48 -18.97
C SER A 60 19.24 9.02 -17.72
N LEU A 61 17.91 9.19 -17.72
CA LEU A 61 17.03 8.68 -16.66
C LEU A 61 16.72 7.19 -16.85
N GLY A 62 16.70 6.69 -18.08
CA GLY A 62 16.34 5.30 -18.38
C GLY A 62 17.43 4.32 -17.96
N VAL A 63 17.01 3.20 -17.39
CA VAL A 63 17.86 2.02 -17.18
C VAL A 63 17.90 1.22 -18.48
N THR A 64 19.10 0.82 -18.91
CA THR A 64 19.30 0.06 -20.13
C THR A 64 19.13 -1.45 -19.91
N GLU A 65 18.86 -2.19 -20.97
CA GLU A 65 18.83 -3.67 -20.93
C GLU A 65 20.19 -4.26 -20.53
N THR A 66 21.30 -3.57 -20.88
CA THR A 66 22.66 -3.97 -20.47
C THR A 66 22.81 -3.87 -18.95
N GLU A 67 22.37 -2.76 -18.34
CA GLU A 67 22.43 -2.61 -16.87
C GLU A 67 21.58 -3.68 -16.16
N ILE A 68 20.44 -4.03 -16.70
CA ILE A 68 19.58 -5.12 -16.15
C ILE A 68 20.29 -6.48 -16.27
N ALA A 69 20.94 -6.75 -17.40
CA ALA A 69 21.66 -8.02 -17.64
C ALA A 69 22.93 -8.13 -16.77
N GLU A 70 23.61 -7.03 -16.52
CA GLU A 70 24.77 -6.98 -15.61
C GLU A 70 24.32 -7.18 -14.15
N ALA A 71 23.30 -6.47 -13.72
CA ALA A 71 22.74 -6.59 -12.37
C ALA A 71 22.33 -8.04 -12.05
N GLU A 72 21.78 -8.77 -13.02
CA GLU A 72 21.44 -10.19 -12.81
C GLU A 72 22.67 -11.04 -12.43
N LYS A 73 23.86 -10.71 -12.93
CA LYS A 73 25.08 -11.45 -12.60
C LYS A 73 25.59 -11.12 -11.20
N GLU A 74 25.32 -9.92 -10.71
CA GLU A 74 25.79 -9.44 -9.41
C GLU A 74 24.94 -9.97 -8.24
N VAL A 75 23.65 -10.35 -8.47
CA VAL A 75 22.79 -10.87 -7.41
C VAL A 75 23.23 -12.28 -7.00
N PRO A 76 23.51 -12.53 -5.70
CA PRO A 76 23.86 -13.85 -5.19
C PRO A 76 22.82 -14.92 -5.51
N ILE A 77 23.24 -16.16 -5.70
CA ILE A 77 22.35 -17.25 -6.10
C ILE A 77 21.30 -17.57 -5.04
N GLU A 78 21.66 -17.45 -3.77
CA GLU A 78 20.76 -17.64 -2.63
C GLU A 78 19.67 -16.57 -2.61
N LEU A 79 20.05 -15.30 -2.89
CA LEU A 79 19.10 -14.20 -2.96
C LEU A 79 18.16 -14.35 -4.17
N LYS A 80 18.66 -14.80 -5.32
CA LYS A 80 17.80 -15.13 -6.47
C LYS A 80 16.76 -16.18 -6.13
N ALA A 81 17.18 -17.26 -5.45
CA ALA A 81 16.27 -18.33 -5.03
C ALA A 81 15.19 -17.79 -4.07
N ALA A 82 15.55 -16.94 -3.12
CA ALA A 82 14.60 -16.32 -2.19
C ALA A 82 13.61 -15.39 -2.91
N ILE A 83 14.10 -14.53 -3.82
CA ILE A 83 13.25 -13.63 -4.64
C ILE A 83 12.29 -14.44 -5.52
N MET A 84 12.73 -15.53 -6.12
CA MET A 84 11.89 -16.40 -6.94
C MET A 84 10.80 -17.10 -6.11
N LEU A 85 11.12 -17.57 -4.89
CA LEU A 85 10.14 -18.13 -3.97
C LEU A 85 9.09 -17.10 -3.57
N ALA A 86 9.51 -15.91 -3.17
CA ALA A 86 8.62 -14.82 -2.82
C ALA A 86 7.70 -14.45 -4.00
N GLN A 87 8.25 -14.25 -5.19
CA GLN A 87 7.48 -13.92 -6.40
C GLN A 87 6.45 -15.00 -6.73
N LYS A 88 6.81 -16.29 -6.62
CA LYS A 88 5.89 -17.43 -6.84
C LYS A 88 4.71 -17.37 -5.86
N ASN A 89 4.96 -17.14 -4.57
CA ASN A 89 3.92 -17.09 -3.55
C ASN A 89 3.00 -15.87 -3.74
N ILE A 90 3.58 -14.69 -4.01
CA ILE A 90 2.84 -13.45 -4.33
C ILE A 90 1.98 -13.66 -5.58
N HIS A 91 2.53 -14.27 -6.63
CA HIS A 91 1.79 -14.58 -7.85
C HIS A 91 0.62 -15.53 -7.56
N THR A 92 0.85 -16.57 -6.77
CA THR A 92 -0.18 -17.57 -6.43
C THR A 92 -1.34 -16.90 -5.69
N PHE A 93 -1.04 -16.13 -4.65
CA PHE A 93 -2.05 -15.46 -3.84
C PHE A 93 -2.84 -14.42 -4.65
N HIS A 94 -2.15 -13.52 -5.39
CA HIS A 94 -2.82 -12.49 -6.16
C HIS A 94 -3.59 -13.03 -7.38
N SER A 95 -3.15 -14.15 -7.96
CA SER A 95 -3.90 -14.81 -9.03
C SER A 95 -5.26 -15.36 -8.57
N SER A 96 -5.38 -15.76 -7.30
CA SER A 96 -6.65 -16.23 -6.74
C SER A 96 -7.69 -15.11 -6.56
N GLN A 97 -7.27 -13.85 -6.67
CA GLN A 97 -8.14 -12.66 -6.52
C GLN A 97 -8.80 -12.23 -7.84
N ARG A 98 -8.69 -13.01 -8.91
CA ARG A 98 -9.29 -12.66 -10.21
C ARG A 98 -10.79 -12.50 -10.09
N PHE A 99 -11.28 -11.35 -10.56
CA PHE A 99 -12.70 -11.06 -10.56
C PHE A 99 -13.39 -11.78 -11.72
N GLU A 100 -14.35 -12.63 -11.39
CA GLU A 100 -15.24 -13.28 -12.35
C GLU A 100 -16.60 -12.55 -12.32
N GLY A 101 -16.89 -11.80 -13.40
CA GLY A 101 -18.13 -11.06 -13.52
C GLY A 101 -19.33 -12.01 -13.71
N LYS A 102 -20.38 -11.84 -12.91
CA LYS A 102 -21.63 -12.59 -13.03
C LYS A 102 -22.68 -11.76 -13.78
N LYS A 103 -23.32 -12.36 -14.80
CA LYS A 103 -24.51 -11.79 -15.42
C LYS A 103 -25.74 -12.00 -14.54
N VAL A 104 -26.47 -10.94 -14.27
CA VAL A 104 -27.67 -10.94 -13.44
C VAL A 104 -28.84 -10.38 -14.27
N GLN A 105 -29.90 -11.15 -14.41
CA GLN A 105 -31.16 -10.69 -14.94
C GLN A 105 -31.96 -10.03 -13.81
N THR A 106 -32.12 -8.72 -13.84
CA THR A 106 -32.80 -7.95 -12.78
C THR A 106 -34.32 -8.05 -12.93
N VAL A 107 -34.80 -8.04 -14.16
CA VAL A 107 -36.17 -8.40 -14.56
C VAL A 107 -36.09 -9.09 -15.92
N PRO A 108 -37.13 -9.80 -16.40
CA PRO A 108 -37.14 -10.37 -17.73
C PRO A 108 -36.78 -9.34 -18.80
N GLY A 109 -35.80 -9.70 -19.64
CA GLY A 109 -35.29 -8.83 -20.70
C GLY A 109 -34.29 -7.76 -20.31
N VAL A 110 -33.85 -7.67 -19.03
CA VAL A 110 -32.82 -6.76 -18.53
C VAL A 110 -31.68 -7.53 -17.90
N THR A 111 -30.50 -7.48 -18.48
CA THR A 111 -29.30 -8.17 -17.99
C THR A 111 -28.20 -7.16 -17.66
N CYS A 112 -27.65 -7.25 -16.44
CA CYS A 112 -26.55 -6.40 -15.97
C CYS A 112 -25.35 -7.25 -15.54
N TRP A 113 -24.12 -6.77 -15.82
CA TRP A 113 -22.91 -7.42 -15.34
C TRP A 113 -21.77 -6.44 -15.21
N GLN A 114 -20.70 -6.90 -14.55
CA GLN A 114 -19.42 -6.19 -14.49
C GLN A 114 -18.34 -6.97 -15.23
N LYS A 115 -17.40 -6.26 -15.84
CA LYS A 115 -16.18 -6.80 -16.44
C LYS A 115 -14.97 -6.12 -15.82
N ALA A 116 -14.03 -6.91 -15.32
CA ALA A 116 -12.72 -6.41 -14.91
C ALA A 116 -11.87 -6.05 -16.14
N VAL A 117 -11.27 -4.87 -16.11
CA VAL A 117 -10.35 -4.40 -17.14
C VAL A 117 -9.14 -3.79 -16.47
N ALA A 118 -7.95 -4.19 -16.89
CA ALA A 118 -6.69 -3.65 -16.35
C ALA A 118 -6.60 -2.13 -16.51
N ILE A 119 -5.95 -1.49 -15.55
CA ILE A 119 -5.44 -0.13 -15.73
C ILE A 119 -4.28 -0.24 -16.71
N GLU A 120 -4.37 0.44 -17.85
CA GLU A 120 -3.45 0.24 -18.95
C GLU A 120 -2.01 0.64 -18.62
N LYS A 121 -1.84 1.78 -17.91
CA LYS A 121 -0.54 2.36 -17.57
C LYS A 121 -0.46 2.62 -16.07
N VAL A 122 0.49 1.98 -15.40
CA VAL A 122 0.70 2.12 -13.96
C VAL A 122 2.14 2.53 -13.66
N GLY A 123 2.31 3.38 -12.65
CA GLY A 123 3.60 3.80 -12.13
C GLY A 123 3.87 3.15 -10.79
N LEU A 124 5.05 2.59 -10.63
CA LEU A 124 5.53 1.98 -9.39
C LEU A 124 6.67 2.82 -8.85
N TYR A 125 6.50 3.38 -7.67
CA TYR A 125 7.57 4.07 -6.97
C TYR A 125 8.21 3.14 -5.95
N ILE A 126 9.51 2.93 -6.09
CA ILE A 126 10.30 2.14 -5.16
C ILE A 126 11.25 3.11 -4.43
N PRO A 127 11.09 3.29 -3.13
CA PRO A 127 11.95 4.20 -2.39
C PRO A 127 13.38 3.70 -2.35
N GLY A 128 14.30 4.64 -2.40
CA GLY A 128 15.71 4.43 -2.08
C GLY A 128 16.00 4.81 -0.62
N GLY A 129 17.24 4.91 -0.27
CA GLY A 129 17.71 5.34 1.05
C GLY A 129 18.51 4.27 1.76
N THR A 130 18.12 3.88 2.98
CA THR A 130 18.92 3.00 3.84
C THR A 130 18.84 1.51 3.50
N ALA A 131 17.89 1.10 2.67
CA ALA A 131 17.70 -0.31 2.27
C ALA A 131 17.17 -0.41 0.82
N PRO A 132 17.66 -1.38 0.02
CA PRO A 132 17.15 -1.65 -1.31
C PRO A 132 15.85 -2.47 -1.22
N LEU A 133 14.69 -1.83 -1.34
CA LEU A 133 13.37 -2.46 -1.16
C LEU A 133 12.93 -3.24 -2.41
N PHE A 134 13.68 -4.27 -2.80
CA PHE A 134 13.34 -5.15 -3.93
C PHE A 134 12.06 -5.97 -3.69
N SER A 135 11.68 -6.23 -2.43
CA SER A 135 10.40 -6.85 -2.08
C SER A 135 9.21 -6.01 -2.56
N THR A 136 9.29 -4.68 -2.39
CA THR A 136 8.25 -3.75 -2.87
C THR A 136 8.07 -3.83 -4.39
N VAL A 137 9.14 -4.09 -5.14
CA VAL A 137 9.02 -4.35 -6.60
C VAL A 137 8.12 -5.54 -6.85
N LEU A 138 8.33 -6.66 -6.15
CA LEU A 138 7.53 -7.88 -6.30
C LEU A 138 6.08 -7.64 -5.91
N MET A 139 5.85 -6.94 -4.78
CA MET A 139 4.53 -6.64 -4.23
C MET A 139 3.67 -5.77 -5.15
N LEU A 140 4.29 -4.90 -5.95
CA LEU A 140 3.59 -4.01 -6.85
C LEU A 140 3.54 -4.51 -8.30
N ALA A 141 4.68 -5.00 -8.82
CA ALA A 141 4.77 -5.39 -10.22
C ALA A 141 4.07 -6.73 -10.51
N THR A 142 4.13 -7.70 -9.59
CA THR A 142 3.47 -9.00 -9.80
C THR A 142 1.95 -8.87 -9.96
N PRO A 143 1.20 -8.21 -9.06
CA PRO A 143 -0.24 -8.02 -9.28
C PRO A 143 -0.56 -7.14 -10.49
N ALA A 144 0.28 -6.13 -10.83
CA ALA A 144 0.13 -5.35 -12.05
C ALA A 144 0.21 -6.24 -13.32
N GLN A 145 1.17 -7.15 -13.36
CA GLN A 145 1.32 -8.13 -14.45
C GLN A 145 0.11 -9.08 -14.52
N ILE A 146 -0.31 -9.65 -13.39
CA ILE A 146 -1.47 -10.57 -13.31
C ILE A 146 -2.76 -9.87 -13.80
N ALA A 147 -2.93 -8.59 -13.46
CA ALA A 147 -4.05 -7.77 -13.92
C ALA A 147 -4.04 -7.55 -15.45
N GLY A 148 -2.88 -7.63 -16.08
CA GLY A 148 -2.68 -7.37 -17.51
C GLY A 148 -2.45 -5.90 -17.82
N CYS A 149 -1.83 -5.13 -16.91
CA CYS A 149 -1.38 -3.77 -17.20
C CYS A 149 -0.38 -3.78 -18.36
N LYS A 150 -0.64 -2.98 -19.41
CA LYS A 150 0.18 -2.99 -20.63
C LYS A 150 1.52 -2.28 -20.46
N GLU A 151 1.53 -1.25 -19.62
CA GLU A 151 2.71 -0.44 -19.38
C GLU A 151 2.91 -0.29 -17.87
N ILE A 152 4.01 -0.84 -17.38
CA ILE A 152 4.44 -0.79 -15.99
C ILE A 152 5.72 0.02 -15.94
N VAL A 153 5.63 1.25 -15.42
CA VAL A 153 6.74 2.20 -15.26
C VAL A 153 7.23 2.12 -13.83
N LEU A 154 8.51 1.87 -13.63
CA LEU A 154 9.13 1.83 -12.32
C LEU A 154 10.12 2.99 -12.16
N CYS A 155 9.95 3.80 -11.12
CA CYS A 155 10.91 4.83 -10.72
C CYS A 155 11.54 4.48 -9.38
N THR A 156 12.86 4.56 -9.29
CA THR A 156 13.63 4.35 -8.08
C THR A 156 14.89 5.22 -8.11
N PRO A 157 15.32 5.81 -6.98
CA PRO A 157 16.53 6.62 -6.97
C PRO A 157 17.75 5.75 -7.25
N PRO A 158 18.71 6.27 -8.01
CA PRO A 158 20.01 5.63 -8.19
C PRO A 158 20.90 5.85 -6.97
N ASP A 159 22.01 5.13 -6.92
CA ASP A 159 23.12 5.41 -6.01
C ASP A 159 23.98 6.60 -6.51
N LYS A 160 25.06 6.91 -5.78
CA LYS A 160 25.96 8.02 -6.12
C LYS A 160 26.73 7.82 -7.43
N GLU A 161 26.84 6.60 -7.88
CA GLU A 161 27.46 6.17 -9.14
C GLU A 161 26.45 6.18 -10.31
N GLY A 162 25.21 6.54 -10.06
CA GLY A 162 24.12 6.57 -11.04
C GLY A 162 23.57 5.20 -11.39
N LYS A 163 23.73 4.21 -10.52
CA LYS A 163 23.25 2.84 -10.72
C LYS A 163 22.05 2.53 -9.83
N VAL A 164 21.16 1.70 -10.32
CA VAL A 164 20.09 1.11 -9.52
C VAL A 164 20.61 -0.19 -8.89
N HIS A 165 20.23 -0.44 -7.65
CA HIS A 165 20.66 -1.63 -6.91
C HIS A 165 20.33 -2.93 -7.66
N PRO A 166 21.27 -3.87 -7.82
CA PRO A 166 21.10 -5.07 -8.64
C PRO A 166 19.87 -5.92 -8.29
N ALA A 167 19.56 -6.08 -7.00
CA ALA A 167 18.40 -6.84 -6.57
C ALA A 167 17.05 -6.19 -7.00
N ILE A 168 16.98 -4.84 -7.08
CA ILE A 168 15.82 -4.12 -7.60
C ILE A 168 15.64 -4.43 -9.08
N LEU A 169 16.70 -4.34 -9.87
CA LEU A 169 16.68 -4.63 -11.31
C LEU A 169 16.32 -6.10 -11.59
N TYR A 170 16.88 -7.02 -10.80
CA TYR A 170 16.55 -8.44 -10.90
C TYR A 170 15.07 -8.72 -10.59
N ALA A 171 14.56 -8.17 -9.49
CA ALA A 171 13.16 -8.32 -9.10
C ALA A 171 12.22 -7.70 -10.16
N ALA A 172 12.57 -6.53 -10.72
CA ALA A 172 11.81 -5.87 -11.77
C ALA A 172 11.75 -6.71 -13.06
N LYS A 173 12.91 -7.25 -13.48
CA LYS A 173 12.99 -8.18 -14.64
C LYS A 173 12.13 -9.42 -14.41
N LEU A 174 12.25 -10.07 -13.24
CA LEU A 174 11.48 -11.26 -12.88
C LEU A 174 9.96 -11.00 -12.89
N ALA A 175 9.54 -9.82 -12.44
CA ALA A 175 8.13 -9.39 -12.44
C ALA A 175 7.66 -8.78 -13.78
N GLY A 176 8.49 -8.82 -14.84
CA GLY A 176 8.14 -8.38 -16.19
C GLY A 176 8.13 -6.86 -16.40
N VAL A 177 8.77 -6.09 -15.52
CA VAL A 177 8.94 -4.64 -15.69
C VAL A 177 10.13 -4.36 -16.58
N ASN A 178 9.91 -3.59 -17.66
CA ASN A 178 10.95 -3.25 -18.63
C ASN A 178 11.16 -1.73 -18.80
N LYS A 179 10.34 -0.90 -18.17
CA LYS A 179 10.46 0.56 -18.17
C LYS A 179 10.88 1.02 -16.79
N ILE A 180 12.19 1.12 -16.58
CA ILE A 180 12.79 1.47 -15.29
C ILE A 180 13.54 2.78 -15.42
N PHE A 181 13.34 3.70 -14.47
CA PHE A 181 13.91 5.03 -14.49
C PHE A 181 14.62 5.36 -13.18
N LYS A 182 15.77 5.99 -13.29
CA LYS A 182 16.62 6.50 -12.22
C LYS A 182 16.07 7.83 -11.73
N ALA A 183 14.99 7.77 -10.96
CA ALA A 183 14.34 8.95 -10.41
C ALA A 183 13.77 8.62 -9.03
N GLY A 184 14.12 9.44 -8.03
CA GLY A 184 13.67 9.34 -6.64
C GLY A 184 12.69 10.42 -6.25
N GLY A 185 12.20 10.39 -5.02
CA GLY A 185 11.47 11.48 -4.37
C GLY A 185 10.25 12.05 -5.11
N VAL A 186 10.02 13.33 -4.88
CA VAL A 186 8.90 14.09 -5.46
C VAL A 186 8.99 14.16 -6.99
N GLN A 187 10.21 14.30 -7.53
CA GLN A 187 10.43 14.43 -8.96
C GLN A 187 10.07 13.14 -9.73
N ALA A 188 10.21 11.96 -9.12
CA ALA A 188 9.73 10.70 -9.68
C ALA A 188 8.21 10.65 -9.76
N ILE A 189 7.52 11.07 -8.70
CA ILE A 189 6.05 11.16 -8.67
C ILE A 189 5.56 12.15 -9.73
N ALA A 190 6.20 13.30 -9.84
CA ALA A 190 5.89 14.31 -10.86
C ALA A 190 6.08 13.76 -12.29
N ALA A 191 7.23 13.10 -12.56
CA ALA A 191 7.52 12.53 -13.86
C ALA A 191 6.47 11.49 -14.28
N MET A 192 6.05 10.59 -13.38
CA MET A 192 4.99 9.63 -13.65
C MET A 192 3.61 10.27 -13.82
N ALA A 193 3.32 11.33 -13.03
CA ALA A 193 2.01 12.00 -13.05
C ALA A 193 1.80 12.84 -14.33
N TYR A 194 2.82 13.54 -14.77
CA TYR A 194 2.71 14.48 -15.91
C TYR A 194 3.23 13.90 -17.22
N GLY A 195 4.15 12.96 -17.16
CA GLY A 195 4.98 12.54 -18.27
C GLY A 195 6.14 13.52 -18.50
N THR A 196 7.26 13.01 -18.96
CA THR A 196 8.42 13.78 -19.41
C THR A 196 8.90 13.22 -20.76
N GLU A 197 10.03 13.69 -21.28
CA GLU A 197 10.59 13.19 -22.53
C GLU A 197 10.97 11.70 -22.42
N SER A 198 11.46 11.26 -21.22
CA SER A 198 11.86 9.87 -20.97
C SER A 198 10.78 9.08 -20.26
N VAL A 199 10.16 9.64 -19.21
CA VAL A 199 9.24 8.93 -18.33
C VAL A 199 7.80 9.04 -18.85
N PRO A 200 7.15 7.93 -19.24
CA PRO A 200 5.76 7.97 -19.72
C PRO A 200 4.79 8.40 -18.61
N LYS A 201 3.78 9.21 -18.98
CA LYS A 201 2.65 9.49 -18.09
C LYS A 201 1.85 8.22 -17.81
N VAL A 202 1.49 8.01 -16.53
CA VAL A 202 0.68 6.87 -16.09
C VAL A 202 -0.71 7.30 -15.64
N TYR A 203 -1.59 6.33 -15.41
CA TYR A 203 -2.97 6.57 -14.97
C TYR A 203 -3.15 6.36 -13.47
N LYS A 204 -2.26 5.58 -12.83
CA LYS A 204 -2.27 5.38 -11.39
C LYS A 204 -0.85 5.13 -10.89
N ILE A 205 -0.50 5.74 -9.74
CA ILE A 205 0.81 5.61 -9.10
C ILE A 205 0.65 4.79 -7.81
N PHE A 206 1.55 3.84 -7.63
CA PHE A 206 1.65 2.95 -6.48
C PHE A 206 3.02 3.09 -5.83
N GLY A 207 3.09 2.78 -4.55
CA GLY A 207 4.33 2.62 -3.82
C GLY A 207 4.41 3.46 -2.55
N PRO A 208 5.11 2.92 -1.53
CA PRO A 208 5.39 3.62 -0.29
C PRO A 208 6.40 4.74 -0.51
N GLY A 209 6.51 5.65 0.44
CA GLY A 209 7.50 6.70 0.40
C GLY A 209 7.51 7.55 1.66
N ASN A 210 8.53 8.38 1.81
CA ASN A 210 8.62 9.33 2.90
C ASN A 210 7.52 10.41 2.82
N GLN A 211 7.48 11.29 3.81
CA GLN A 211 6.48 12.37 3.89
C GLN A 211 6.41 13.26 2.63
N TYR A 212 7.53 13.49 1.92
CA TYR A 212 7.56 14.28 0.69
C TYR A 212 6.89 13.54 -0.46
N VAL A 213 7.20 12.26 -0.62
CA VAL A 213 6.57 11.38 -1.63
C VAL A 213 5.08 11.23 -1.36
N THR A 214 4.68 11.03 -0.11
CA THR A 214 3.28 10.97 0.31
C THR A 214 2.55 12.28 -0.02
N ALA A 215 3.13 13.44 0.33
CA ALA A 215 2.55 14.73 0.01
C ALA A 215 2.46 14.98 -1.51
N ALA A 216 3.46 14.53 -2.28
CA ALA A 216 3.43 14.61 -3.74
C ALA A 216 2.29 13.76 -4.32
N LYS A 217 2.17 12.49 -3.91
CA LYS A 217 1.06 11.61 -4.30
C LYS A 217 -0.30 12.24 -4.00
N GLN A 218 -0.49 12.77 -2.80
CA GLN A 218 -1.73 13.46 -2.42
C GLN A 218 -2.02 14.68 -3.30
N GLN A 219 -1.02 15.52 -3.60
CA GLN A 219 -1.22 16.70 -4.44
C GLN A 219 -1.59 16.34 -5.88
N VAL A 220 -0.89 15.39 -6.51
CA VAL A 220 -1.21 14.97 -7.88
C VAL A 220 -2.54 14.21 -7.96
N SER A 221 -2.98 13.56 -6.87
CA SER A 221 -4.25 12.83 -6.84
C SER A 221 -5.48 13.73 -6.89
N LEU A 222 -5.33 15.00 -6.59
CA LEU A 222 -6.44 15.95 -6.63
C LEU A 222 -6.97 16.21 -8.05
N ARG A 223 -6.12 16.13 -9.09
CA ARG A 223 -6.49 16.53 -10.46
C ARG A 223 -5.78 15.76 -11.58
N ASP A 224 -4.61 15.16 -11.32
CA ASP A 224 -3.70 14.77 -12.41
C ASP A 224 -3.62 13.25 -12.64
N VAL A 225 -3.53 12.44 -11.57
CA VAL A 225 -3.33 10.99 -11.63
C VAL A 225 -3.90 10.30 -10.40
N ALA A 226 -4.46 9.10 -10.52
CA ALA A 226 -4.90 8.33 -9.36
C ALA A 226 -3.70 7.80 -8.55
N ILE A 227 -3.91 7.52 -7.27
CA ILE A 227 -2.91 6.88 -6.41
C ILE A 227 -3.48 5.61 -5.76
N ASP A 228 -2.62 4.78 -5.18
CA ASP A 228 -3.02 3.58 -4.42
C ASP A 228 -3.86 3.96 -3.19
N MET A 229 -3.23 4.58 -2.19
CA MET A 229 -3.87 5.03 -0.97
C MET A 229 -3.06 6.13 -0.30
N PRO A 230 -3.67 6.93 0.59
CA PRO A 230 -2.91 7.74 1.54
C PRO A 230 -2.12 6.82 2.47
N ALA A 231 -0.87 7.15 2.74
CA ALA A 231 -0.03 6.40 3.66
C ALA A 231 0.72 7.37 4.60
N GLY A 232 1.04 6.88 5.77
CA GLY A 232 1.89 7.52 6.77
C GLY A 232 3.07 6.61 7.11
N PRO A 233 3.73 6.82 8.25
CA PRO A 233 4.74 5.92 8.78
C PRO A 233 4.19 4.52 9.03
N SER A 234 5.04 3.51 8.96
CA SER A 234 4.66 2.12 9.16
C SER A 234 4.33 1.80 10.63
N GLU A 235 3.43 0.86 10.84
CA GLU A 235 2.85 0.52 12.14
C GLU A 235 2.72 -0.98 12.32
N VAL A 236 3.04 -1.48 13.53
CA VAL A 236 2.67 -2.83 13.97
C VAL A 236 1.92 -2.78 15.29
N GLU A 237 0.92 -3.59 15.41
CA GLU A 237 0.27 -3.92 16.68
C GLU A 237 0.36 -5.42 16.93
N VAL A 238 0.81 -5.80 18.13
CA VAL A 238 0.72 -7.17 18.63
C VAL A 238 -0.38 -7.22 19.67
N LEU A 239 -1.40 -8.04 19.41
CA LEU A 239 -2.46 -8.38 20.34
C LEU A 239 -2.12 -9.72 20.99
N ALA A 240 -1.87 -9.75 22.31
CA ALA A 240 -1.35 -10.92 22.97
C ALA A 240 -1.99 -11.19 24.34
N ASP A 241 -2.11 -12.47 24.71
CA ASP A 241 -2.48 -12.91 26.05
C ASP A 241 -1.29 -13.55 26.78
N GLU A 242 -1.52 -14.15 27.96
CA GLU A 242 -0.49 -14.79 28.77
C GLU A 242 0.19 -16.00 28.11
N THR A 243 -0.34 -16.51 26.99
CA THR A 243 0.22 -17.67 26.26
C THR A 243 1.24 -17.29 25.22
N ALA A 244 1.34 -15.99 24.87
CA ALA A 244 2.29 -15.49 23.90
C ALA A 244 3.76 -15.65 24.36
N ASN A 245 4.65 -15.83 23.38
CA ASN A 245 6.08 -15.88 23.67
C ASN A 245 6.69 -14.46 23.69
N PRO A 246 7.19 -13.96 24.83
CA PRO A 246 7.72 -12.61 24.94
C PRO A 246 8.90 -12.35 24.01
N VAL A 247 9.67 -13.38 23.64
CA VAL A 247 10.80 -13.26 22.70
C VAL A 247 10.30 -12.97 21.30
N PHE A 248 9.19 -13.61 20.86
CA PHE A 248 8.61 -13.42 19.54
C PHE A 248 7.93 -12.06 19.46
N VAL A 249 7.08 -11.72 20.44
CA VAL A 249 6.44 -10.40 20.52
C VAL A 249 7.46 -9.27 20.47
N ALA A 250 8.57 -9.38 21.20
CA ALA A 250 9.64 -8.37 21.16
C ALA A 250 10.31 -8.27 19.79
N ALA A 251 10.54 -9.41 19.12
CA ALA A 251 11.11 -9.44 17.78
C ALA A 251 10.19 -8.76 16.76
N ASP A 252 8.88 -9.00 16.82
CA ASP A 252 7.90 -8.38 15.93
C ASP A 252 7.76 -6.87 16.15
N LEU A 253 7.78 -6.42 17.41
CA LEU A 253 7.80 -4.98 17.71
C LEU A 253 9.07 -4.28 17.17
N LEU A 254 10.21 -4.97 17.22
CA LEU A 254 11.49 -4.46 16.75
C LEU A 254 11.62 -4.49 15.24
N SER A 255 11.04 -5.48 14.53
CA SER A 255 11.02 -5.53 13.08
C SER A 255 10.38 -4.28 12.48
N GLN A 256 9.29 -3.81 13.08
CA GLN A 256 8.67 -2.55 12.67
C GLN A 256 9.46 -1.32 13.11
N ALA A 257 10.02 -1.34 14.31
CA ALA A 257 10.73 -0.18 14.85
C ALA A 257 11.98 0.19 14.04
N GLU A 258 12.62 -0.76 13.34
CA GLU A 258 13.80 -0.50 12.52
C GLU A 258 13.50 0.12 11.15
N HIS A 259 12.23 0.19 10.70
CA HIS A 259 11.86 0.78 9.42
C HIS A 259 12.14 2.28 9.37
N GLY A 260 11.82 3.03 10.44
CA GLY A 260 12.04 4.47 10.49
C GLY A 260 11.82 5.06 11.87
N VAL A 261 12.38 6.22 12.12
CA VAL A 261 12.28 6.93 13.42
C VAL A 261 10.84 7.36 13.75
N ASP A 262 9.98 7.43 12.77
CA ASP A 262 8.57 7.79 12.83
C ASP A 262 7.63 6.58 12.83
N SER A 263 8.15 5.35 12.70
CA SER A 263 7.40 4.10 12.85
C SER A 263 6.84 3.96 14.27
N GLN A 264 5.76 3.21 14.41
CA GLN A 264 5.13 2.95 15.71
C GLN A 264 4.89 1.46 15.92
N ALA A 265 5.36 0.94 17.07
CA ALA A 265 5.10 -0.42 17.51
C ALA A 265 4.24 -0.40 18.77
N MET A 266 3.21 -1.25 18.83
CA MET A 266 2.26 -1.30 19.92
C MET A 266 2.04 -2.74 20.40
N LEU A 267 2.09 -2.97 21.70
CA LEU A 267 1.58 -4.18 22.33
C LEU A 267 0.27 -3.85 23.05
N ILE A 268 -0.78 -4.62 22.78
CA ILE A 268 -2.00 -4.65 23.58
C ILE A 268 -2.09 -6.04 24.21
N THR A 269 -2.15 -6.09 25.55
CA THR A 269 -2.20 -7.37 26.26
C THR A 269 -3.08 -7.33 27.48
N THR A 270 -3.64 -8.49 27.84
CA THR A 270 -4.37 -8.71 29.11
C THR A 270 -3.46 -9.20 30.24
N SER A 271 -2.16 -9.48 29.94
CA SER A 271 -1.22 -10.06 30.90
C SER A 271 -0.14 -9.05 31.31
N GLU A 272 -0.19 -8.62 32.59
CA GLU A 272 0.85 -7.77 33.17
C GLU A 272 2.22 -8.47 33.19
N LYS A 273 2.22 -9.80 33.38
CA LYS A 273 3.44 -10.60 33.32
C LYS A 273 4.08 -10.53 31.93
N LEU A 274 3.31 -10.81 30.90
CA LEU A 274 3.80 -10.77 29.51
C LEU A 274 4.33 -9.36 29.18
N MET A 275 3.61 -8.31 29.55
CA MET A 275 4.05 -6.93 29.28
C MET A 275 5.44 -6.62 29.87
N LYS A 276 5.73 -7.11 31.09
CA LYS A 276 7.04 -6.94 31.73
C LYS A 276 8.13 -7.76 31.04
N GLU A 277 7.82 -8.99 30.67
CA GLU A 277 8.75 -9.89 29.96
C GLU A 277 9.07 -9.36 28.56
N VAL A 278 8.08 -8.86 27.83
CA VAL A 278 8.28 -8.21 26.52
C VAL A 278 9.12 -6.94 26.64
N GLU A 279 8.88 -6.09 27.64
CA GLU A 279 9.72 -4.91 27.85
C GLU A 279 11.20 -5.27 28.07
N TYR A 280 11.46 -6.30 28.87
CA TYR A 280 12.81 -6.81 29.08
C TYR A 280 13.43 -7.34 27.76
N GLU A 281 12.66 -8.16 27.02
CA GLU A 281 13.12 -8.74 25.75
C GLU A 281 13.36 -7.69 24.67
N VAL A 282 12.53 -6.66 24.57
CA VAL A 282 12.75 -5.52 23.66
C VAL A 282 14.09 -4.85 23.93
N GLN A 283 14.43 -4.58 25.21
CA GLN A 283 15.72 -3.96 25.55
C GLN A 283 16.89 -4.89 25.23
N ARG A 284 16.75 -6.18 25.53
CA ARG A 284 17.79 -7.18 25.26
C ARG A 284 18.06 -7.34 23.76
N GLN A 285 17.01 -7.42 22.94
CA GLN A 285 17.15 -7.63 21.50
C GLN A 285 17.56 -6.35 20.77
N LEU A 286 17.06 -5.18 21.19
CA LEU A 286 17.44 -3.88 20.62
C LEU A 286 18.96 -3.69 20.60
N ALA A 287 19.66 -4.06 21.68
CA ALA A 287 21.09 -3.93 21.78
C ALA A 287 21.88 -4.78 20.77
N LEU A 288 21.23 -5.75 20.12
CA LEU A 288 21.82 -6.63 19.13
C LEU A 288 21.55 -6.21 17.67
N LEU A 289 20.67 -5.23 17.46
CA LEU A 289 20.27 -4.82 16.12
C LEU A 289 21.32 -3.93 15.45
N PRO A 290 21.66 -4.16 14.18
CA PRO A 290 22.51 -3.25 13.41
C PRO A 290 21.95 -1.83 13.30
N ARG A 291 20.62 -1.67 13.30
CA ARG A 291 19.91 -0.39 13.18
C ARG A 291 19.30 0.10 14.50
N TRP A 292 19.91 -0.27 15.62
CA TRP A 292 19.40 0.01 16.97
C TRP A 292 19.08 1.50 17.21
N GLU A 293 19.86 2.45 16.67
CA GLU A 293 19.62 3.89 16.85
C GLU A 293 18.29 4.36 16.22
N ILE A 294 17.89 3.75 15.11
CA ILE A 294 16.60 4.04 14.45
C ILE A 294 15.48 3.43 15.27
N ALA A 295 15.61 2.15 15.62
CA ALA A 295 14.63 1.44 16.41
C ALA A 295 14.41 2.08 17.79
N GLU A 296 15.45 2.53 18.49
CA GLU A 296 15.35 3.23 19.78
C GLU A 296 14.49 4.50 19.68
N LYS A 297 14.69 5.30 18.61
CA LYS A 297 13.89 6.52 18.39
C LYS A 297 12.43 6.19 18.10
N SER A 298 12.15 5.19 17.30
CA SER A 298 10.81 4.68 17.02
C SER A 298 10.12 4.19 18.30
N LEU A 299 10.84 3.42 19.13
CA LEU A 299 10.33 2.91 20.41
C LEU A 299 9.97 4.01 21.42
N ALA A 300 10.54 5.22 21.30
CA ALA A 300 10.17 6.34 22.15
C ALA A 300 8.69 6.78 21.95
N SER A 301 8.14 6.61 20.74
CA SER A 301 6.73 6.87 20.42
C SER A 301 5.83 5.64 20.53
N SER A 302 6.40 4.48 20.77
CA SER A 302 5.74 3.17 20.83
C SER A 302 5.18 2.89 22.23
N LYS A 303 4.22 1.95 22.33
CA LYS A 303 3.43 1.76 23.56
C LYS A 303 3.28 0.30 23.96
N LEU A 304 3.22 0.06 25.27
CA LEU A 304 2.81 -1.20 25.88
C LEU A 304 1.52 -0.91 26.66
N ILE A 305 0.41 -1.52 26.24
CA ILE A 305 -0.92 -1.25 26.79
C ILE A 305 -1.45 -2.50 27.49
N LEU A 306 -1.69 -2.40 28.79
CA LEU A 306 -2.35 -3.43 29.57
C LEU A 306 -3.85 -3.10 29.68
N VAL A 307 -4.69 -4.01 29.21
CA VAL A 307 -6.16 -3.89 29.24
C VAL A 307 -6.77 -4.90 30.21
N ARG A 308 -8.05 -4.73 30.55
CA ARG A 308 -8.74 -5.54 31.57
C ARG A 308 -9.10 -6.92 31.04
N ASP A 309 -9.52 -6.98 29.79
CA ASP A 309 -9.99 -8.20 29.15
C ASP A 309 -9.82 -8.12 27.62
N MET A 310 -10.14 -9.22 26.93
CA MET A 310 -10.00 -9.33 25.48
C MET A 310 -11.03 -8.48 24.73
N ASP A 311 -12.18 -8.18 25.32
CA ASP A 311 -13.19 -7.32 24.70
C ASP A 311 -12.68 -5.88 24.59
N GLU A 312 -12.04 -5.39 25.65
CA GLU A 312 -11.37 -4.08 25.64
C GLU A 312 -10.19 -4.07 24.64
N ALA A 313 -9.41 -5.16 24.59
CA ALA A 313 -8.29 -5.30 23.67
C ALA A 313 -8.75 -5.19 22.20
N ILE A 314 -9.74 -5.98 21.80
CA ILE A 314 -10.33 -5.97 20.44
C ILE A 314 -10.91 -4.61 20.09
N ALA A 315 -11.63 -3.97 21.04
CA ALA A 315 -12.21 -2.65 20.82
C ALA A 315 -11.10 -1.60 20.58
N LEU A 316 -9.99 -1.67 21.30
CA LEU A 316 -8.84 -0.78 21.15
C LEU A 316 -8.12 -1.02 19.82
N THR A 317 -7.88 -2.27 19.45
CA THR A 317 -7.32 -2.69 18.15
C THR A 317 -8.16 -2.15 16.99
N ASN A 318 -9.47 -2.36 17.01
CA ASN A 318 -10.36 -1.85 15.96
C ASN A 318 -10.42 -0.32 15.91
N GLU A 319 -10.27 0.38 17.06
CA GLU A 319 -10.17 1.84 17.10
C GLU A 319 -8.83 2.33 16.55
N TYR A 320 -7.73 1.65 16.86
CA TYR A 320 -6.42 1.98 16.32
C TYR A 320 -6.34 1.68 14.82
N ALA A 321 -6.92 0.58 14.36
CA ALA A 321 -6.88 0.14 12.96
C ALA A 321 -5.43 0.08 12.43
N PRO A 322 -4.61 -0.86 12.93
CA PRO A 322 -3.19 -0.94 12.61
C PRO A 322 -2.96 -1.32 11.13
N GLU A 323 -1.79 -0.96 10.60
CA GLU A 323 -1.29 -1.46 9.34
C GLU A 323 -1.09 -2.97 9.39
N HIS A 324 -0.24 -3.42 10.34
CA HIS A 324 0.02 -4.82 10.62
C HIS A 324 -0.54 -5.18 11.99
N LEU A 325 -1.36 -6.22 12.05
CA LEU A 325 -1.88 -6.78 13.30
C LEU A 325 -1.41 -8.21 13.47
N ILE A 326 -0.63 -8.48 14.52
CA ILE A 326 -0.24 -9.84 14.91
C ILE A 326 -1.10 -10.26 16.09
N ILE A 327 -1.74 -11.43 16.01
CA ILE A 327 -2.58 -11.97 17.09
C ILE A 327 -1.87 -13.20 17.68
N GLU A 328 -1.27 -13.01 18.85
CA GLU A 328 -0.60 -14.05 19.63
C GLU A 328 -1.41 -14.38 20.89
N THR A 329 -2.61 -14.88 20.70
CA THR A 329 -3.49 -15.34 21.79
C THR A 329 -3.78 -16.83 21.64
N ARG A 330 -4.21 -17.48 22.73
CA ARG A 330 -4.61 -18.88 22.71
C ARG A 330 -5.67 -19.16 21.64
N ASP A 331 -6.69 -18.32 21.59
CA ASP A 331 -7.84 -18.46 20.70
C ASP A 331 -7.78 -17.45 19.53
N TYR A 332 -6.60 -17.31 18.91
CA TYR A 332 -6.33 -16.29 17.89
C TYR A 332 -7.32 -16.32 16.72
N MET A 333 -7.84 -17.47 16.33
CA MET A 333 -8.86 -17.58 15.27
C MET A 333 -10.19 -16.93 15.68
N GLU A 334 -10.62 -17.14 16.93
CA GLU A 334 -11.83 -16.49 17.46
C GLU A 334 -11.64 -14.96 17.52
N GLN A 335 -10.47 -14.52 17.97
CA GLN A 335 -10.19 -13.08 18.02
C GLN A 335 -10.12 -12.46 16.62
N ALA A 336 -9.59 -13.18 15.64
CA ALA A 336 -9.50 -12.72 14.24
C ALA A 336 -10.88 -12.40 13.64
N GLU A 337 -11.91 -13.22 13.92
CA GLU A 337 -13.28 -12.98 13.46
C GLU A 337 -13.90 -11.67 14.01
N ARG A 338 -13.34 -11.14 15.08
CA ARG A 338 -13.78 -9.89 15.73
C ARG A 338 -13.04 -8.65 15.24
N ILE A 339 -11.99 -8.84 14.45
CA ILE A 339 -11.22 -7.74 13.85
C ILE A 339 -11.96 -7.24 12.61
N VAL A 340 -12.25 -5.95 12.59
CA VAL A 340 -12.92 -5.28 11.47
C VAL A 340 -12.07 -4.18 10.83
N ASN A 341 -10.99 -3.78 11.49
CA ASN A 341 -10.12 -2.70 11.02
C ASN A 341 -8.65 -3.08 11.20
N ALA A 342 -8.02 -3.58 10.15
CA ALA A 342 -6.56 -3.79 10.05
C ALA A 342 -6.14 -3.81 8.58
N GLY A 343 -4.91 -3.46 8.28
CA GLY A 343 -4.36 -3.56 6.94
C GLY A 343 -4.05 -5.02 6.55
N SER A 344 -3.38 -5.75 7.43
CA SER A 344 -3.11 -7.19 7.33
C SER A 344 -3.12 -7.82 8.72
N VAL A 345 -3.56 -9.09 8.82
CA VAL A 345 -3.65 -9.82 10.10
C VAL A 345 -2.80 -11.08 10.04
N PHE A 346 -1.92 -11.26 11.02
CA PHE A 346 -0.98 -12.36 11.18
C PHE A 346 -1.44 -13.22 12.36
N LEU A 347 -1.63 -14.53 12.13
CA LEU A 347 -2.34 -15.41 13.06
C LEU A 347 -1.42 -16.42 13.70
N GLY A 348 -1.31 -16.34 15.02
CA GLY A 348 -0.54 -17.25 15.86
C GLY A 348 0.96 -16.93 15.90
N SER A 349 1.65 -17.53 16.86
CA SER A 349 3.03 -17.21 17.23
C SER A 349 4.10 -17.55 16.17
N LEU A 350 3.75 -18.29 15.13
CA LEU A 350 4.67 -18.64 14.02
C LEU A 350 4.46 -17.79 12.78
N THR A 351 3.66 -16.73 12.86
CA THR A 351 3.33 -15.86 11.73
C THR A 351 3.82 -14.43 11.99
N PRO A 352 5.14 -14.18 11.88
CA PRO A 352 5.71 -12.85 12.08
C PRO A 352 5.31 -11.90 10.94
N GLU A 353 5.34 -10.59 11.19
CA GLU A 353 5.14 -9.54 10.18
C GLU A 353 6.01 -9.77 8.94
N SER A 354 7.28 -10.10 9.14
CA SER A 354 8.24 -10.34 8.05
C SER A 354 7.82 -11.47 7.09
N ALA A 355 6.95 -12.40 7.51
CA ALA A 355 6.41 -13.39 6.57
C ALA A 355 5.55 -12.71 5.49
N GLY A 356 4.71 -11.75 5.86
CA GLY A 356 3.89 -10.96 4.94
C GLY A 356 4.74 -10.00 4.10
N ASP A 357 5.75 -9.41 4.69
CA ASP A 357 6.64 -8.46 4.04
C ASP A 357 7.47 -9.07 2.92
N TYR A 358 7.80 -10.35 3.03
CA TYR A 358 8.74 -10.96 2.08
C TYR A 358 8.16 -12.14 1.29
N ALA A 359 7.54 -13.14 1.95
CA ALA A 359 7.44 -14.45 1.32
C ALA A 359 6.12 -15.19 1.46
N SER A 360 5.20 -14.81 2.35
CA SER A 360 3.92 -15.54 2.52
C SER A 360 3.01 -15.45 1.31
N GLY A 361 3.10 -14.35 0.55
CA GLY A 361 2.33 -14.12 -0.67
C GLY A 361 1.31 -12.99 -0.58
N THR A 362 1.00 -12.49 0.61
CA THR A 362 0.19 -11.28 0.81
C THR A 362 0.95 -10.03 0.36
N ASN A 363 0.33 -8.86 0.46
CA ASN A 363 0.96 -7.60 0.05
C ASN A 363 1.29 -6.75 1.27
N HIS A 364 2.49 -6.19 1.30
CA HIS A 364 2.92 -5.31 2.38
C HIS A 364 2.65 -3.81 2.13
N THR A 365 2.11 -3.45 0.97
CA THR A 365 1.68 -2.08 0.72
C THR A 365 0.28 -1.90 1.29
N LEU A 366 0.22 -1.48 2.55
CA LEU A 366 -0.96 -1.48 3.39
C LEU A 366 -1.36 -0.06 3.79
N PRO A 367 -2.64 0.16 4.16
CA PRO A 367 -3.06 1.44 4.71
C PRO A 367 -2.53 1.64 6.13
N THR A 368 -1.86 2.76 6.36
CA THR A 368 -1.34 3.20 7.66
C THR A 368 -2.21 4.30 8.24
N ASN A 369 -1.85 4.83 9.40
CA ASN A 369 -2.47 6.01 10.00
C ASN A 369 -3.99 5.90 10.20
N GLY A 370 -4.48 4.69 10.51
CA GLY A 370 -5.90 4.40 10.70
C GLY A 370 -6.71 4.35 9.42
N TYR A 371 -6.10 4.49 8.26
CA TYR A 371 -6.79 4.37 6.97
C TYR A 371 -7.31 2.95 6.69
N ALA A 372 -6.87 1.94 7.44
CA ALA A 372 -7.44 0.59 7.38
C ALA A 372 -8.95 0.54 7.73
N LYS A 373 -9.51 1.60 8.33
CA LYS A 373 -10.96 1.78 8.51
C LYS A 373 -11.72 1.97 7.19
N ALA A 374 -11.04 2.36 6.09
CA ALA A 374 -11.70 2.71 4.83
C ALA A 374 -10.97 2.22 3.56
N TYR A 375 -9.70 1.86 3.67
CA TYR A 375 -8.87 1.42 2.55
C TYR A 375 -8.37 0.01 2.78
N SER A 376 -8.32 -0.77 1.72
CA SER A 376 -7.63 -2.07 1.70
C SER A 376 -6.17 -1.90 1.29
N GLY A 377 -5.32 -2.84 1.66
CA GLY A 377 -3.98 -2.99 1.10
C GLY A 377 -3.99 -3.22 -0.41
N VAL A 378 -2.84 -3.09 -1.04
CA VAL A 378 -2.70 -3.36 -2.47
C VAL A 378 -3.05 -4.82 -2.76
N SER A 379 -3.91 -5.02 -3.74
CA SER A 379 -4.39 -6.31 -4.20
C SER A 379 -4.52 -6.29 -5.72
N LEU A 380 -4.97 -7.38 -6.33
CA LEU A 380 -5.25 -7.42 -7.76
C LEU A 380 -6.31 -6.37 -8.15
N ASP A 381 -7.31 -6.13 -7.30
CA ASP A 381 -8.35 -5.11 -7.50
C ASP A 381 -7.78 -3.69 -7.62
N SER A 382 -6.62 -3.42 -7.04
CA SER A 382 -5.95 -2.12 -7.14
C SER A 382 -5.50 -1.77 -8.55
N PHE A 383 -5.28 -2.79 -9.41
CA PHE A 383 -4.76 -2.67 -10.78
C PHE A 383 -5.84 -2.85 -11.85
N ILE A 384 -7.10 -3.06 -11.46
CA ILE A 384 -8.22 -3.22 -12.39
C ILE A 384 -9.30 -2.17 -12.15
N ARG A 385 -10.16 -2.02 -13.16
CA ARG A 385 -11.42 -1.27 -13.08
C ARG A 385 -12.54 -2.22 -13.42
N LYS A 386 -13.67 -2.12 -12.70
CA LYS A 386 -14.88 -2.88 -12.98
C LYS A 386 -15.84 -1.99 -13.76
N ILE A 387 -16.01 -2.30 -15.06
CA ILE A 387 -16.90 -1.58 -15.95
C ILE A 387 -18.24 -2.29 -15.92
N THR A 388 -19.32 -1.55 -15.73
CA THR A 388 -20.70 -2.07 -15.78
C THR A 388 -21.22 -2.11 -17.22
N PHE A 389 -21.86 -3.21 -17.55
CA PHE A 389 -22.58 -3.42 -18.80
C PHE A 389 -24.03 -3.70 -18.51
N GLN A 390 -24.92 -3.21 -19.38
CA GLN A 390 -26.34 -3.47 -19.32
C GLN A 390 -26.85 -3.69 -20.74
N GLU A 391 -27.71 -4.69 -20.87
CA GLU A 391 -28.39 -5.07 -22.10
C GLU A 391 -29.89 -5.15 -21.81
N ILE A 392 -30.69 -4.45 -22.61
CA ILE A 392 -32.13 -4.40 -22.50
C ILE A 392 -32.76 -4.73 -23.87
N ASN A 393 -33.60 -5.74 -23.93
CA ASN A 393 -34.36 -6.08 -25.12
C ASN A 393 -35.79 -5.45 -25.09
N GLY A 394 -36.63 -5.75 -26.11
CA GLY A 394 -37.97 -5.22 -26.19
C GLY A 394 -38.85 -5.52 -24.99
N GLU A 395 -38.82 -6.75 -24.47
CA GLU A 395 -39.52 -7.12 -23.23
C GLU A 395 -39.01 -6.34 -22.02
N GLY A 396 -37.67 -6.21 -21.91
CA GLY A 396 -37.06 -5.48 -20.81
C GLY A 396 -37.46 -4.01 -20.78
N ILE A 397 -37.46 -3.30 -21.94
CA ILE A 397 -37.87 -1.89 -21.97
C ILE A 397 -39.37 -1.73 -21.66
N GLN A 398 -40.20 -2.69 -22.03
CA GLN A 398 -41.62 -2.68 -21.64
C GLN A 398 -41.78 -2.86 -20.12
N ASN A 399 -40.96 -3.72 -19.51
CA ASN A 399 -41.04 -4.00 -18.07
C ASN A 399 -40.57 -2.82 -17.20
N ILE A 400 -39.51 -2.10 -17.56
CA ILE A 400 -38.93 -1.04 -16.72
C ILE A 400 -39.20 0.39 -17.25
N GLY A 401 -39.55 0.53 -18.52
CA GLY A 401 -39.74 1.83 -19.18
C GLY A 401 -40.74 2.73 -18.48
N PRO A 402 -41.96 2.28 -18.14
CA PRO A 402 -42.92 3.12 -17.42
C PRO A 402 -42.40 3.68 -16.10
N ALA A 403 -41.62 2.87 -15.33
CA ALA A 403 -41.02 3.32 -14.07
C ALA A 403 -39.99 4.41 -14.33
N ILE A 404 -39.13 4.24 -15.37
CA ILE A 404 -38.10 5.23 -15.73
C ILE A 404 -38.78 6.55 -16.16
N GLU A 405 -39.87 6.50 -16.94
CA GLU A 405 -40.61 7.70 -17.35
C GLU A 405 -41.13 8.47 -16.15
N VAL A 406 -41.73 7.78 -15.18
CA VAL A 406 -42.26 8.39 -13.95
C VAL A 406 -41.14 9.01 -13.12
N MET A 407 -40.04 8.28 -12.90
CA MET A 407 -38.89 8.78 -12.13
C MET A 407 -38.29 10.02 -12.79
N ALA A 408 -37.99 9.93 -14.08
CA ALA A 408 -37.35 11.04 -14.81
C ALA A 408 -38.27 12.28 -14.89
N ALA A 409 -39.59 12.09 -14.98
CA ALA A 409 -40.56 13.20 -14.94
C ALA A 409 -40.53 13.90 -13.58
N ASN A 410 -40.50 13.16 -12.48
CA ASN A 410 -40.44 13.71 -11.12
C ASN A 410 -39.14 14.40 -10.78
N GLU A 411 -38.02 13.94 -11.39
CA GLU A 411 -36.73 14.61 -11.33
C GLU A 411 -36.60 15.80 -12.30
N GLN A 412 -37.66 16.11 -13.05
CA GLN A 412 -37.71 17.18 -14.06
C GLN A 412 -36.71 16.99 -15.22
N LEU A 413 -36.31 15.73 -15.49
CA LEU A 413 -35.38 15.36 -16.53
C LEU A 413 -36.11 14.89 -17.80
N GLY A 414 -36.74 15.83 -18.52
CA GLY A 414 -37.58 15.56 -19.68
C GLY A 414 -36.87 14.80 -20.82
N ALA A 415 -35.56 15.06 -21.04
CA ALA A 415 -34.78 14.36 -22.05
C ALA A 415 -34.54 12.89 -21.68
N HIS A 416 -34.30 12.58 -20.41
CA HIS A 416 -34.18 11.21 -19.90
C HIS A 416 -35.47 10.44 -20.08
N LYS A 417 -36.61 11.05 -19.72
CA LYS A 417 -37.95 10.49 -19.97
C LYS A 417 -38.16 10.20 -21.46
N ASN A 418 -37.92 11.20 -22.32
CA ASN A 418 -38.14 11.06 -23.76
C ASN A 418 -37.26 9.95 -24.39
N ALA A 419 -36.03 9.73 -23.87
CA ALA A 419 -35.16 8.65 -24.36
C ALA A 419 -35.82 7.26 -24.19
N VAL A 420 -36.65 7.06 -23.19
CA VAL A 420 -37.41 5.82 -22.97
C VAL A 420 -38.73 5.85 -23.74
N THR A 421 -39.47 6.97 -23.72
CA THR A 421 -40.73 7.12 -24.42
C THR A 421 -40.64 6.77 -25.90
N VAL A 422 -39.60 7.24 -26.60
CA VAL A 422 -39.43 6.94 -28.03
C VAL A 422 -39.14 5.47 -28.30
N ARG A 423 -38.45 4.77 -27.37
CA ARG A 423 -38.17 3.34 -27.48
C ARG A 423 -39.42 2.49 -27.23
N LEU A 424 -40.21 2.84 -26.23
CA LEU A 424 -41.50 2.16 -25.94
C LEU A 424 -42.52 2.23 -27.10
N LYS A 425 -42.41 3.24 -27.99
CA LYS A 425 -43.26 3.35 -29.19
C LYS A 425 -42.80 2.43 -30.34
N THR A 426 -41.61 1.80 -30.23
CA THR A 426 -41.05 0.98 -31.32
C THR A 426 -41.04 -0.54 -31.01
N VAL A 427 -41.48 -0.93 -29.81
CA VAL A 427 -41.53 -2.33 -29.34
C VAL A 427 -42.95 -2.78 -29.04
#